data_cb520d53594f9a69878308549f30262d
#
_entry.id   cb520d53594f9a69878308549f30262d
#
_cell.length_a   1.000
_cell.length_b   1.000
_cell.length_c   1.000
_cell.angle_alpha   90.00
_cell.angle_beta   90.00
_cell.angle_gamma   90.00
#
_symmetry.space_group_name_H-M   'P 1'
#
loop_
_entity.id
_entity.type
_entity.pdbx_description
1 polymer ?
#
loop_
_entity_poly.entity_id
_entity_poly.type
_entity_poly.pdbx_seq_one_letter_code
_entity_poly.pdbx_strand_id
1 'polypeptide(L)'
;ADLSWDRARFLINDDSKYLKTSGYRYAPAEVLDGINYKAPDLINKQVKDPSSKSCHAQGIYVVTGGLSHTGDASQGEGTIDFYMKRMMSRSLGNTNYRTNMCKNGALKDYTNIFGNESNYIDNSSWSCISAYAEKLKTGANPVGLSIKTAVVGVGKQFEELPSSNFSMTTAENEAQLAEAIEKLEAFEDASSLLTKDRTKHNLKNTALLGLYGGGGWYSAMSPQEIAKSFNSFVNVLSKDIPSASVNKAVIPVDILNPYELQPYAYLTMYEPTVQGMTAAWAGNLKRYGIGTKGLVVDQADKSIFAANGVVKDSVKDLWEKSSLTDAEKAKTRLFQGGALNQIDLGKNDADEFKRTVYTTRECVEKKNQVVCQQNQNVALKQINQDYFNKGLTAQDQLRGYLLGLLGYNVVNPKAVDDEDIMQIWQQRPELRQMGAILHSDPLLFTQNGKVSRDANGYISTSEREDYVLFGTTQGVLHVLDAKTGKEKFAFVPNEMVVSNHNNFIHPNAADPTGKFLYGIDGAWTVHTEYVPDSEAGENLTVAERTDVEIAGKQWVYGGLR
;
A
#
# COMPACT_ATOMS: atom_id res chain seq x y z
N ALA A 1 -26.24 33.83 1.17
CA ALA A 1 -26.42 33.66 -0.29
C ALA A 1 -25.46 34.57 -1.05
N ASP A 2 -25.22 35.79 -0.58
CA ASP A 2 -24.46 36.80 -1.34
C ASP A 2 -22.94 36.58 -1.35
N LEU A 3 -22.40 35.88 -0.36
CA LEU A 3 -20.97 35.65 -0.23
C LEU A 3 -20.37 34.76 -1.33
N SER A 4 -21.14 33.81 -1.86
CA SER A 4 -20.69 32.91 -2.91
C SER A 4 -20.64 33.63 -4.26
N TRP A 5 -21.57 34.53 -4.50
CA TRP A 5 -21.67 35.31 -5.73
C TRP A 5 -20.53 36.33 -5.86
N ASP A 6 -20.27 37.06 -4.80
CA ASP A 6 -19.18 38.02 -4.75
C ASP A 6 -17.80 37.35 -4.88
N ARG A 7 -17.63 36.16 -4.32
CA ARG A 7 -16.38 35.37 -4.48
C ARG A 7 -16.18 34.88 -5.90
N ALA A 8 -17.23 34.35 -6.54
CA ALA A 8 -17.16 33.91 -7.93
C ALA A 8 -16.83 35.08 -8.85
N ARG A 9 -17.45 36.22 -8.63
CA ARG A 9 -17.22 37.45 -9.39
C ARG A 9 -15.78 37.96 -9.20
N PHE A 10 -15.27 37.90 -7.98
CA PHE A 10 -13.90 38.29 -7.65
C PHE A 10 -12.87 37.45 -8.42
N LEU A 11 -12.98 36.11 -8.38
CA LEU A 11 -12.02 35.20 -8.98
C LEU A 11 -11.93 35.29 -10.50
N ILE A 12 -12.86 35.96 -11.15
CA ILE A 12 -13.02 35.95 -12.61
C ILE A 12 -12.71 37.30 -13.24
N ASN A 13 -12.82 38.38 -12.51
CA ASN A 13 -12.64 39.73 -13.02
C ASN A 13 -11.17 40.18 -12.79
N ASP A 14 -10.51 40.59 -13.89
CA ASP A 14 -9.18 41.21 -13.83
C ASP A 14 -9.27 42.70 -13.42
N ASP A 15 -10.46 43.18 -13.17
CA ASP A 15 -10.69 44.56 -12.76
C ASP A 15 -10.40 44.73 -11.26
N SER A 16 -9.33 45.43 -10.95
CA SER A 16 -8.87 45.72 -9.59
C SER A 16 -9.92 46.40 -8.71
N LYS A 17 -10.97 46.99 -9.33
CA LYS A 17 -12.09 47.63 -8.64
C LYS A 17 -12.90 46.64 -7.79
N TYR A 18 -13.02 45.38 -8.22
CA TYR A 18 -13.76 44.37 -7.49
C TYR A 18 -12.94 43.70 -6.39
N LEU A 19 -11.64 43.78 -6.43
CA LEU A 19 -10.73 43.25 -5.41
C LEU A 19 -10.97 43.85 -4.03
N LYS A 20 -11.42 45.10 -3.97
CA LYS A 20 -11.61 45.82 -2.69
C LYS A 20 -12.96 45.56 -2.03
N THR A 21 -13.93 45.02 -2.73
CA THR A 21 -15.33 44.96 -2.28
C THR A 21 -15.91 43.55 -2.18
N SER A 22 -15.21 42.53 -2.67
CA SER A 22 -15.72 41.17 -2.77
C SER A 22 -15.24 40.24 -1.63
N GLY A 23 -15.59 38.99 -1.72
CA GLY A 23 -15.29 37.94 -0.74
C GLY A 23 -13.81 37.78 -0.33
N TYR A 24 -12.89 38.42 -1.03
CA TYR A 24 -11.45 38.41 -0.72
C TYR A 24 -11.12 38.94 0.69
N ARG A 25 -11.87 39.91 1.16
CA ARG A 25 -11.72 40.46 2.52
C ARG A 25 -11.92 39.42 3.64
N TYR A 26 -12.50 38.28 3.30
CA TYR A 26 -12.72 37.17 4.25
C TYR A 26 -11.60 36.14 4.24
N ALA A 27 -10.69 36.22 3.27
CA ALA A 27 -9.53 35.31 3.26
C ALA A 27 -8.48 35.82 4.26
N PRO A 28 -7.93 34.95 5.11
CA PRO A 28 -6.82 35.32 5.98
C PRO A 28 -5.62 35.81 5.16
N ALA A 29 -4.92 36.82 5.66
CA ALA A 29 -3.78 37.43 4.95
C ALA A 29 -2.66 36.43 4.67
N GLU A 30 -2.52 35.43 5.52
CA GLU A 30 -1.51 34.37 5.41
C GLU A 30 -1.68 33.51 4.16
N VAL A 31 -2.91 33.37 3.65
CA VAL A 31 -3.20 32.57 2.44
C VAL A 31 -3.17 33.39 1.16
N LEU A 32 -2.81 34.68 1.25
CA LEU A 32 -2.82 35.59 0.11
C LEU A 32 -1.39 35.96 -0.32
N ASP A 33 -1.22 36.06 -1.66
CA ASP A 33 -0.04 36.61 -2.32
C ASP A 33 -0.51 37.66 -3.33
N GLY A 34 -0.53 38.91 -2.90
CA GLY A 34 -1.14 39.98 -3.68
C GLY A 34 -2.61 39.74 -3.96
N ILE A 35 -2.95 39.50 -5.22
CA ILE A 35 -4.30 39.21 -5.69
C ILE A 35 -4.59 37.71 -5.86
N ASN A 36 -3.60 36.87 -5.58
CA ASN A 36 -3.71 35.41 -5.74
C ASN A 36 -3.76 34.72 -4.37
N TYR A 37 -4.32 33.53 -4.32
CA TYR A 37 -4.11 32.64 -3.19
C TYR A 37 -2.72 32.02 -3.26
N LYS A 38 -2.03 31.98 -2.13
CA LYS A 38 -0.77 31.22 -2.03
C LYS A 38 -1.06 29.74 -2.24
N ALA A 39 -0.33 29.13 -3.13
CA ALA A 39 -0.30 27.69 -3.18
C ALA A 39 0.39 27.15 -1.92
N PRO A 40 -0.13 26.09 -1.27
CA PRO A 40 0.58 25.42 -0.18
C PRO A 40 2.00 25.03 -0.58
N ASP A 41 2.94 25.08 0.38
CA ASP A 41 4.35 24.79 0.11
C ASP A 41 4.58 23.41 -0.50
N LEU A 42 3.77 22.43 -0.13
CA LEU A 42 3.79 21.10 -0.72
C LEU A 42 3.48 21.13 -2.21
N ILE A 43 2.47 21.89 -2.64
CA ILE A 43 2.12 22.03 -4.06
C ILE A 43 3.24 22.76 -4.80
N ASN A 44 3.80 23.81 -4.22
CA ASN A 44 4.93 24.54 -4.81
C ASN A 44 6.16 23.63 -5.00
N LYS A 45 6.45 22.75 -4.05
CA LYS A 45 7.53 21.75 -4.17
C LYS A 45 7.24 20.76 -5.29
N GLN A 46 6.03 20.23 -5.38
CA GLN A 46 5.61 19.29 -6.43
C GLN A 46 5.72 19.89 -7.85
N VAL A 47 5.40 21.16 -8.00
CA VAL A 47 5.52 21.85 -9.27
C VAL A 47 6.99 22.05 -9.68
N LYS A 48 7.85 22.38 -8.71
CA LYS A 48 9.30 22.59 -8.95
C LYS A 48 10.08 21.29 -9.16
N ASP A 49 9.67 20.23 -8.47
CA ASP A 49 10.28 18.91 -8.55
C ASP A 49 9.26 17.87 -9.05
N PRO A 50 9.30 17.52 -10.33
CA PRO A 50 8.39 16.51 -10.89
C PRO A 50 8.48 15.13 -10.22
N SER A 51 9.63 14.79 -9.61
CA SER A 51 9.77 13.51 -8.89
C SER A 51 8.95 13.45 -7.61
N SER A 52 8.69 14.60 -7.00
CA SER A 52 7.85 14.68 -5.80
C SER A 52 6.34 14.62 -6.08
N LYS A 53 5.91 14.73 -7.35
CA LYS A 53 4.49 14.64 -7.73
C LYS A 53 3.87 13.31 -7.35
N SER A 54 4.66 12.25 -7.40
CA SER A 54 4.22 10.90 -7.05
C SER A 54 4.09 10.64 -5.54
N CYS A 55 4.67 11.50 -4.70
CA CYS A 55 4.67 11.33 -3.25
C CYS A 55 3.52 12.02 -2.52
N HIS A 56 2.74 12.87 -3.22
CA HIS A 56 1.71 13.69 -2.61
C HIS A 56 0.47 13.73 -3.50
N ALA A 57 -0.47 12.84 -3.26
CA ALA A 57 -1.73 12.83 -3.97
C ALA A 57 -2.60 14.02 -3.56
N GLN A 58 -3.38 14.54 -4.51
CA GLN A 58 -4.28 15.66 -4.32
C GLN A 58 -5.72 15.22 -4.56
N GLY A 59 -6.65 15.74 -3.76
CA GLY A 59 -8.04 15.38 -3.88
C GLY A 59 -9.01 16.46 -3.43
N ILE A 60 -10.20 16.42 -4.00
CA ILE A 60 -11.36 17.23 -3.62
C ILE A 60 -12.37 16.28 -3.01
N TYR A 61 -12.76 16.54 -1.77
CA TYR A 61 -13.78 15.77 -1.07
C TYR A 61 -15.02 16.65 -0.90
N VAL A 62 -16.10 16.29 -1.62
CA VAL A 62 -17.34 17.04 -1.67
C VAL A 62 -18.35 16.39 -0.74
N VAL A 63 -18.84 17.14 0.24
CA VAL A 63 -19.96 16.72 1.10
C VAL A 63 -21.19 17.51 0.71
N THR A 64 -22.28 16.83 0.35
CA THR A 64 -23.52 17.47 -0.06
C THR A 64 -24.72 16.90 0.71
N GLY A 65 -25.58 17.79 1.21
CA GLY A 65 -26.78 17.45 1.98
C GLY A 65 -28.07 17.39 1.14
N GLY A 66 -27.99 17.48 -0.17
CA GLY A 66 -29.18 17.46 -0.99
C GLY A 66 -29.08 18.11 -2.34
N LEU A 67 -30.21 18.56 -2.83
CA LEU A 67 -30.37 19.13 -4.15
C LEU A 67 -29.54 20.38 -4.33
N SER A 68 -28.84 20.47 -5.45
CA SER A 68 -28.29 21.73 -5.89
C SER A 68 -29.45 22.68 -6.13
N HIS A 69 -29.53 23.76 -5.39
CA HIS A 69 -30.33 24.90 -5.84
C HIS A 69 -29.65 25.42 -7.11
N THR A 70 -30.21 25.11 -8.25
CA THR A 70 -29.85 25.76 -9.50
C THR A 70 -30.26 27.21 -9.34
N GLY A 71 -29.32 28.04 -8.91
CA GLY A 71 -29.48 29.46 -9.06
C GLY A 71 -29.73 29.73 -10.52
N ASP A 72 -30.73 30.50 -10.77
CA ASP A 72 -31.14 31.14 -12.02
C ASP A 72 -30.65 30.49 -13.33
N ALA A 73 -31.55 29.84 -14.05
CA ALA A 73 -31.29 29.19 -15.33
C ALA A 73 -30.95 30.19 -16.47
N SER A 74 -30.81 31.47 -16.17
CA SER A 74 -30.44 32.49 -17.15
C SER A 74 -28.94 32.38 -17.49
N GLN A 75 -28.62 32.02 -18.72
CA GLN A 75 -27.26 31.85 -19.23
C GLN A 75 -26.58 33.19 -19.61
N GLY A 76 -26.95 34.28 -19.01
CA GLY A 76 -26.44 35.62 -19.32
C GLY A 76 -25.18 36.01 -18.56
N GLU A 77 -24.45 36.99 -19.09
CA GLU A 77 -23.36 37.66 -18.38
C GLU A 77 -23.91 38.25 -17.05
N GLY A 78 -23.25 37.89 -15.93
CA GLY A 78 -23.64 38.31 -14.58
C GLY A 78 -24.33 37.23 -13.75
N THR A 79 -24.59 36.05 -14.29
CA THR A 79 -25.13 34.91 -13.54
C THR A 79 -24.07 34.10 -12.83
N ILE A 80 -24.45 33.39 -11.77
CA ILE A 80 -23.51 32.48 -11.01
C ILE A 80 -22.94 31.42 -11.97
N ASP A 81 -23.78 30.86 -12.85
CA ASP A 81 -23.38 29.84 -13.83
C ASP A 81 -22.32 30.38 -14.79
N PHE A 82 -22.48 31.58 -15.31
CA PHE A 82 -21.50 32.23 -16.17
C PHE A 82 -20.13 32.41 -15.45
N TYR A 83 -20.14 32.88 -14.21
CA TYR A 83 -18.93 33.11 -13.45
C TYR A 83 -18.25 31.79 -13.05
N MET A 84 -18.99 30.76 -12.67
CA MET A 84 -18.46 29.45 -12.38
C MET A 84 -17.76 28.83 -13.60
N LYS A 85 -18.39 28.83 -14.76
CA LYS A 85 -17.81 28.34 -16.02
C LYS A 85 -16.52 29.07 -16.36
N ARG A 86 -16.50 30.37 -16.18
CA ARG A 86 -15.31 31.20 -16.41
C ARG A 86 -14.17 30.87 -15.41
N MET A 87 -14.49 30.70 -14.14
CA MET A 87 -13.54 30.33 -13.09
C MET A 87 -12.91 28.96 -13.38
N MET A 88 -13.73 27.95 -13.65
CA MET A 88 -13.28 26.61 -13.99
C MET A 88 -12.35 26.62 -15.24
N SER A 89 -12.75 27.36 -16.28
CA SER A 89 -11.96 27.49 -17.48
C SER A 89 -10.60 28.12 -17.23
N ARG A 90 -10.54 29.20 -16.45
CA ARG A 90 -9.28 29.87 -16.08
C ARG A 90 -8.38 29.01 -15.18
N SER A 91 -8.94 28.31 -14.24
CA SER A 91 -8.16 27.40 -13.38
C SER A 91 -7.51 26.24 -14.16
N LEU A 92 -8.05 25.92 -15.33
CA LEU A 92 -7.45 24.98 -16.29
C LEU A 92 -6.48 25.64 -17.28
N GLY A 93 -6.15 26.93 -17.09
CA GLY A 93 -5.23 27.68 -17.95
C GLY A 93 -5.84 28.25 -19.23
N ASN A 94 -7.17 28.16 -19.42
CA ASN A 94 -7.84 28.71 -20.58
C ASN A 94 -8.09 30.21 -20.43
N THR A 95 -7.50 31.02 -21.28
CA THR A 95 -7.75 32.47 -21.33
C THR A 95 -9.10 32.82 -21.96
N ASN A 96 -9.58 31.97 -22.86
CA ASN A 96 -10.87 32.14 -23.51
C ASN A 96 -11.95 31.30 -22.81
N TYR A 97 -12.68 31.90 -21.88
CA TYR A 97 -13.76 31.26 -21.12
C TYR A 97 -15.00 30.89 -21.96
N ARG A 98 -15.11 31.38 -23.19
CA ARG A 98 -16.22 31.06 -24.12
C ARG A 98 -15.99 29.73 -24.86
N THR A 99 -14.80 29.17 -24.80
CA THR A 99 -14.52 27.89 -25.43
C THR A 99 -14.99 26.73 -24.55
N ASN A 100 -15.88 26.04 -25.06
CA ASN A 100 -16.37 24.63 -24.98
C ASN A 100 -15.78 23.67 -23.93
N MET A 101 -15.29 24.14 -22.77
CA MET A 101 -14.84 23.22 -21.70
C MET A 101 -15.97 22.25 -21.31
N CYS A 102 -17.21 22.75 -21.33
CA CYS A 102 -18.41 22.03 -20.88
C CYS A 102 -19.03 21.12 -21.96
N LYS A 103 -18.59 21.22 -23.21
CA LYS A 103 -19.26 20.56 -24.34
C LYS A 103 -19.26 19.04 -24.28
N ASN A 104 -18.18 18.47 -23.70
CA ASN A 104 -17.98 17.02 -23.65
C ASN A 104 -18.06 16.47 -22.22
N GLY A 105 -18.68 17.17 -21.28
CA GLY A 105 -18.89 16.65 -19.94
C GLY A 105 -19.79 15.42 -19.94
N ALA A 106 -19.43 14.42 -19.18
CA ALA A 106 -20.15 13.16 -19.10
C ALA A 106 -21.58 13.31 -18.53
N LEU A 107 -21.76 14.28 -17.61
CA LEU A 107 -23.06 14.55 -16.99
C LEU A 107 -23.79 15.66 -17.74
N LYS A 108 -25.10 15.57 -17.82
CA LYS A 108 -25.93 16.53 -18.57
C LYS A 108 -27.20 16.89 -17.79
N ASP A 109 -27.71 18.08 -18.04
CA ASP A 109 -29.02 18.53 -17.57
C ASP A 109 -30.10 18.33 -18.64
N TYR A 110 -31.36 18.30 -18.23
CA TYR A 110 -32.48 18.28 -19.14
C TYR A 110 -32.82 19.69 -19.65
N THR A 111 -33.19 19.78 -20.93
CA THR A 111 -33.49 21.05 -21.61
C THR A 111 -34.86 21.58 -21.34
N ASN A 112 -35.89 20.77 -21.09
CA ASN A 112 -37.23 21.29 -20.89
C ASN A 112 -38.21 20.27 -20.31
N ILE A 113 -39.18 20.79 -19.55
CA ILE A 113 -40.30 20.02 -18.99
C ILE A 113 -41.51 20.00 -19.95
N PHE A 114 -41.53 20.83 -21.00
CA PHE A 114 -42.70 21.06 -21.85
C PHE A 114 -42.48 20.82 -23.34
N GLY A 115 -41.38 20.27 -23.79
CA GLY A 115 -41.11 19.97 -25.21
C GLY A 115 -41.08 18.48 -25.50
N ASN A 116 -41.61 18.09 -26.65
CA ASN A 116 -41.76 16.70 -27.10
C ASN A 116 -40.42 15.95 -27.37
N GLU A 117 -39.27 16.56 -27.13
CA GLU A 117 -37.97 15.93 -27.24
C GLU A 117 -37.12 16.26 -26.01
N SER A 118 -36.66 15.22 -25.33
CA SER A 118 -35.69 15.33 -24.22
C SER A 118 -34.31 15.57 -24.79
N ASN A 119 -33.96 16.78 -25.14
CA ASN A 119 -32.62 17.12 -25.55
C ASN A 119 -31.78 17.44 -24.29
N TYR A 120 -30.68 16.72 -24.09
CA TYR A 120 -29.70 17.09 -23.10
C TYR A 120 -28.99 18.37 -23.54
N ILE A 121 -28.81 19.32 -22.61
CA ILE A 121 -28.09 20.56 -22.91
C ILE A 121 -26.57 20.29 -22.81
N ASP A 122 -25.90 20.40 -23.95
CA ASP A 122 -24.45 20.63 -23.95
C ASP A 122 -24.17 22.01 -23.33
N ASN A 123 -23.17 22.13 -22.48
CA ASN A 123 -22.86 23.31 -21.68
C ASN A 123 -23.75 23.55 -20.44
N SER A 124 -24.40 22.53 -19.93
CA SER A 124 -25.11 22.61 -18.66
C SER A 124 -24.12 22.70 -17.47
N SER A 125 -24.63 23.07 -16.31
CA SER A 125 -23.81 23.11 -15.09
C SER A 125 -23.21 21.73 -14.77
N TRP A 126 -23.97 20.65 -14.93
CA TRP A 126 -23.51 19.30 -14.74
C TRP A 126 -22.42 18.89 -15.75
N SER A 127 -22.58 19.23 -17.01
CA SER A 127 -21.55 18.94 -18.01
C SER A 127 -20.25 19.71 -17.74
N CYS A 128 -20.35 20.95 -17.25
CA CYS A 128 -19.17 21.72 -16.85
C CYS A 128 -18.44 21.13 -15.65
N ILE A 129 -19.18 20.76 -14.61
CA ILE A 129 -18.58 20.20 -13.37
C ILE A 129 -17.93 18.84 -13.66
N SER A 130 -18.58 17.98 -14.45
CA SER A 130 -18.01 16.67 -14.81
C SER A 130 -16.78 16.78 -15.71
N ALA A 131 -16.82 17.65 -16.73
CA ALA A 131 -15.66 17.92 -17.57
C ALA A 131 -14.48 18.51 -16.77
N TYR A 132 -14.78 19.35 -15.80
CA TYR A 132 -13.77 19.91 -14.90
C TYR A 132 -13.13 18.82 -14.02
N ALA A 133 -13.94 17.99 -13.38
CA ALA A 133 -13.46 16.89 -12.55
C ALA A 133 -12.61 15.90 -13.35
N GLU A 134 -13.00 15.57 -14.58
CA GLU A 134 -12.23 14.70 -15.47
C GLU A 134 -10.86 15.31 -15.86
N LYS A 135 -10.83 16.60 -16.20
CA LYS A 135 -9.58 17.31 -16.49
C LYS A 135 -8.66 17.39 -15.27
N LEU A 136 -9.20 17.59 -14.10
CA LEU A 136 -8.43 17.53 -12.84
C LEU A 136 -7.87 16.13 -12.61
N LYS A 137 -8.69 15.09 -12.76
CA LYS A 137 -8.29 13.68 -12.63
C LYS A 137 -7.15 13.30 -13.58
N THR A 138 -7.21 13.73 -14.82
CA THR A 138 -6.20 13.43 -15.84
C THR A 138 -4.96 14.31 -15.78
N GLY A 139 -4.90 15.27 -14.85
CA GLY A 139 -3.77 16.21 -14.75
C GLY A 139 -3.76 17.28 -15.87
N ALA A 140 -4.85 17.43 -16.61
CA ALA A 140 -4.98 18.44 -17.68
C ALA A 140 -5.24 19.85 -17.09
N ASN A 141 -4.31 20.31 -16.25
CA ASN A 141 -4.30 21.62 -15.59
C ASN A 141 -2.90 22.24 -15.64
N PRO A 142 -2.74 23.54 -15.39
CA PRO A 142 -1.45 24.24 -15.54
C PRO A 142 -0.30 23.67 -14.71
N VAL A 143 -0.61 23.04 -13.58
CA VAL A 143 0.41 22.43 -12.70
C VAL A 143 0.66 20.96 -13.01
N GLY A 144 -0.15 20.34 -13.87
CA GLY A 144 0.01 18.93 -14.29
C GLY A 144 -0.17 17.93 -13.14
N LEU A 145 -0.96 18.27 -12.11
CA LEU A 145 -1.26 17.39 -10.99
C LEU A 145 -2.57 16.64 -11.24
N SER A 146 -2.57 15.33 -10.98
CA SER A 146 -3.80 14.55 -10.92
C SER A 146 -4.54 14.88 -9.62
N ILE A 147 -5.78 15.35 -9.72
CA ILE A 147 -6.62 15.73 -8.59
C ILE A 147 -7.93 14.96 -8.69
N LYS A 148 -8.11 13.97 -7.82
CA LYS A 148 -9.32 13.14 -7.79
C LYS A 148 -10.44 13.82 -7.02
N THR A 149 -11.69 13.59 -7.42
CA THR A 149 -12.87 14.12 -6.75
C THR A 149 -13.72 12.98 -6.20
N ALA A 150 -13.94 12.96 -4.88
CA ALA A 150 -14.91 12.10 -4.22
C ALA A 150 -16.15 12.89 -3.84
N VAL A 151 -17.30 12.24 -3.83
CA VAL A 151 -18.57 12.85 -3.43
C VAL A 151 -19.25 12.01 -2.36
N VAL A 152 -19.73 12.69 -1.30
CA VAL A 152 -20.49 12.10 -0.21
C VAL A 152 -21.86 12.76 -0.15
N GLY A 153 -22.89 11.99 -0.37
CA GLY A 153 -24.28 12.40 -0.17
C GLY A 153 -24.70 12.13 1.27
N VAL A 154 -25.11 13.17 1.98
CA VAL A 154 -25.59 13.07 3.36
C VAL A 154 -27.10 13.21 3.39
N GLY A 155 -27.78 12.20 3.92
CA GLY A 155 -29.22 12.22 4.08
C GLY A 155 -29.93 11.06 3.40
N LYS A 156 -31.14 10.78 3.87
CA LYS A 156 -31.93 9.60 3.49
C LYS A 156 -32.22 9.49 1.99
N GLN A 157 -32.32 10.62 1.29
CA GLN A 157 -32.56 10.64 -0.16
C GLN A 157 -31.47 9.95 -0.98
N PHE A 158 -30.25 9.81 -0.43
CA PHE A 158 -29.14 9.15 -1.12
C PHE A 158 -29.11 7.62 -0.89
N GLU A 159 -29.90 7.11 0.06
CA GLU A 159 -30.02 5.66 0.28
C GLU A 159 -30.80 4.96 -0.84
N GLU A 160 -31.61 5.71 -1.58
CA GLU A 160 -32.41 5.19 -2.70
C GLU A 160 -31.55 4.90 -3.93
N LEU A 161 -30.33 5.45 -4.00
CA LEU A 161 -29.45 5.23 -5.14
C LEU A 161 -28.87 3.82 -5.15
N PRO A 162 -28.88 3.14 -6.32
CA PRO A 162 -28.17 1.89 -6.46
C PRO A 162 -26.65 2.11 -6.23
N SER A 163 -25.98 1.13 -5.65
CA SER A 163 -24.55 1.20 -5.36
C SER A 163 -24.20 2.36 -4.41
N SER A 164 -24.80 2.36 -3.23
CA SER A 164 -24.69 3.43 -2.23
C SER A 164 -23.28 3.76 -1.74
N ASN A 165 -22.31 2.86 -1.95
CA ASN A 165 -20.91 3.09 -1.60
C ASN A 165 -20.00 2.42 -2.63
N PHE A 166 -19.29 3.21 -3.39
CA PHE A 166 -18.33 2.73 -4.38
C PHE A 166 -16.97 3.39 -4.19
N SER A 167 -15.99 2.64 -3.69
CA SER A 167 -14.62 3.10 -3.52
C SER A 167 -13.76 2.72 -4.72
N MET A 168 -13.10 3.69 -5.33
CA MET A 168 -12.21 3.52 -6.48
C MET A 168 -10.85 2.93 -6.06
N THR A 169 -10.82 1.67 -5.67
CA THR A 169 -9.65 1.12 -4.99
C THR A 169 -8.64 0.32 -5.83
N THR A 170 -8.93 -0.17 -7.04
CA THR A 170 -7.93 -0.88 -7.89
C THR A 170 -8.36 -1.05 -9.35
N ALA A 171 -7.42 -1.52 -10.20
CA ALA A 171 -7.66 -1.92 -11.60
C ALA A 171 -8.65 -3.09 -11.75
N GLU A 172 -8.84 -3.92 -10.73
CA GLU A 172 -9.89 -4.94 -10.69
C GLU A 172 -11.31 -4.34 -10.70
N ASN A 173 -11.41 -3.04 -10.48
CA ASN A 173 -12.69 -2.32 -10.37
C ASN A 173 -13.17 -1.67 -11.67
N GLU A 174 -12.48 -1.79 -12.81
CA GLU A 174 -12.98 -1.19 -14.05
C GLU A 174 -14.32 -1.79 -14.48
N ALA A 175 -14.48 -3.10 -14.41
CA ALA A 175 -15.74 -3.76 -14.69
C ALA A 175 -16.83 -3.39 -13.66
N GLN A 176 -16.47 -3.33 -12.38
CA GLN A 176 -17.36 -2.93 -11.30
C GLN A 176 -17.74 -1.44 -11.41
N LEU A 177 -16.81 -0.59 -11.83
CA LEU A 177 -17.07 0.82 -12.09
C LEU A 177 -18.06 0.99 -13.23
N ALA A 178 -17.89 0.27 -14.33
CA ALA A 178 -18.82 0.27 -15.45
C ALA A 178 -20.23 -0.19 -15.03
N GLU A 179 -20.30 -1.26 -14.25
CA GLU A 179 -21.56 -1.77 -13.69
C GLU A 179 -22.23 -0.76 -12.74
N ALA A 180 -21.43 -0.09 -11.88
CA ALA A 180 -21.96 0.93 -10.96
C ALA A 180 -22.50 2.16 -11.73
N ILE A 181 -21.80 2.58 -12.78
CA ILE A 181 -22.26 3.66 -13.66
C ILE A 181 -23.55 3.26 -14.36
N GLU A 182 -23.60 2.07 -14.96
CA GLU A 182 -24.80 1.55 -15.65
C GLU A 182 -26.01 1.50 -14.71
N LYS A 183 -25.84 0.99 -13.48
CA LYS A 183 -26.92 0.95 -12.48
C LYS A 183 -27.40 2.33 -12.07
N LEU A 184 -26.50 3.30 -11.93
CA LEU A 184 -26.87 4.69 -11.63
C LEU A 184 -27.56 5.38 -12.81
N GLU A 185 -27.13 5.11 -14.04
CA GLU A 185 -27.78 5.64 -15.24
C GLU A 185 -29.18 5.05 -15.42
N ALA A 186 -29.35 3.76 -15.20
CA ALA A 186 -30.64 3.06 -15.27
C ALA A 186 -31.62 3.49 -14.15
N PHE A 187 -31.14 4.05 -13.06
CA PHE A 187 -31.99 4.50 -11.93
C PHE A 187 -33.02 5.53 -12.34
N GLU A 188 -32.78 6.28 -13.42
CA GLU A 188 -33.67 7.32 -13.93
C GLU A 188 -34.71 6.78 -14.93
N ASP A 189 -34.38 5.73 -15.68
CA ASP A 189 -35.22 5.23 -16.77
C ASP A 189 -36.48 4.47 -16.30
N ALA A 190 -36.53 4.10 -15.05
CA ALA A 190 -37.68 3.36 -14.47
C ALA A 190 -38.92 4.22 -14.20
N SER A 191 -38.85 5.53 -14.35
CA SER A 191 -40.00 6.41 -14.19
C SER A 191 -40.49 6.97 -15.52
N SER A 192 -41.82 6.89 -15.76
CA SER A 192 -42.49 7.29 -16.99
C SER A 192 -42.01 8.66 -17.51
N LEU A 193 -41.90 8.76 -18.84
CA LEU A 193 -41.49 9.93 -19.61
C LEU A 193 -42.27 11.24 -19.33
N LEU A 194 -43.33 11.19 -18.53
CA LEU A 194 -44.20 12.33 -18.25
C LEU A 194 -43.88 13.13 -16.99
N THR A 195 -43.09 12.57 -16.08
CA THR A 195 -42.65 13.26 -14.83
C THR A 195 -41.22 12.95 -14.53
N LYS A 196 -40.29 13.50 -15.32
CA LYS A 196 -38.86 13.40 -15.00
C LYS A 196 -38.60 14.10 -13.67
N ASP A 197 -38.34 13.30 -12.66
CA ASP A 197 -38.03 13.78 -11.33
C ASP A 197 -36.62 14.41 -11.31
N ARG A 198 -36.57 15.74 -11.36
CA ARG A 198 -35.34 16.51 -11.26
C ARG A 198 -34.52 16.14 -10.01
N THR A 199 -35.18 15.71 -8.95
CA THR A 199 -34.56 15.27 -7.72
C THR A 199 -33.72 14.04 -7.97
N LYS A 200 -34.29 13.00 -8.58
CA LYS A 200 -33.60 11.77 -8.93
C LYS A 200 -32.45 12.01 -9.89
N HIS A 201 -32.65 12.85 -10.90
CA HIS A 201 -31.61 13.24 -11.84
C HIS A 201 -30.40 13.90 -11.13
N ASN A 202 -30.65 14.86 -10.25
CA ASN A 202 -29.58 15.53 -9.50
C ASN A 202 -28.89 14.59 -8.51
N LEU A 203 -29.62 13.72 -7.83
CA LEU A 203 -29.02 12.70 -6.94
C LEU A 203 -28.12 11.75 -7.72
N LYS A 204 -28.57 11.25 -8.86
CA LYS A 204 -27.79 10.42 -9.76
C LYS A 204 -26.52 11.12 -10.23
N ASN A 205 -26.63 12.34 -10.74
CA ASN A 205 -25.49 13.11 -11.22
C ASN A 205 -24.49 13.42 -10.10
N THR A 206 -24.98 13.62 -8.88
CA THR A 206 -24.13 13.79 -7.70
C THR A 206 -23.27 12.55 -7.45
N ALA A 207 -23.85 11.36 -7.52
CA ALA A 207 -23.12 10.11 -7.37
C ALA A 207 -22.13 9.87 -8.53
N LEU A 208 -22.59 10.05 -9.74
CA LEU A 208 -21.77 9.90 -10.96
C LEU A 208 -20.58 10.86 -10.99
N LEU A 209 -20.72 12.07 -10.43
CA LEU A 209 -19.61 13.03 -10.33
C LEU A 209 -18.43 12.45 -9.54
N GLY A 210 -18.70 11.73 -8.44
CA GLY A 210 -17.65 11.05 -7.66
C GLY A 210 -16.97 9.93 -8.44
N LEU A 211 -17.72 9.18 -9.24
CA LEU A 211 -17.18 8.09 -10.06
C LEU A 211 -16.35 8.64 -11.23
N TYR A 212 -16.87 9.58 -12.00
CA TYR A 212 -16.12 10.22 -13.10
C TYR A 212 -14.92 11.01 -12.58
N GLY A 213 -15.02 11.63 -11.40
CA GLY A 213 -13.93 12.32 -10.73
C GLY A 213 -12.83 11.39 -10.18
N GLY A 214 -13.06 10.07 -10.18
CA GLY A 214 -12.07 9.07 -9.78
C GLY A 214 -11.81 8.94 -8.29
N GLY A 215 -12.59 9.62 -7.44
CA GLY A 215 -12.47 9.56 -5.99
C GLY A 215 -13.47 8.63 -5.29
N GLY A 216 -14.54 8.28 -6.01
CA GLY A 216 -15.61 7.41 -5.50
C GLY A 216 -16.87 8.16 -5.08
N TRP A 217 -17.92 7.39 -4.86
CA TRP A 217 -19.22 7.83 -4.40
C TRP A 217 -19.57 7.15 -3.06
N TYR A 218 -20.10 7.92 -2.14
CA TYR A 218 -20.48 7.44 -0.82
C TYR A 218 -21.79 8.07 -0.37
N SER A 219 -22.67 7.30 0.28
CA SER A 219 -23.81 7.81 1.05
C SER A 219 -23.50 7.72 2.53
N ALA A 220 -23.92 8.70 3.32
CA ALA A 220 -23.68 8.76 4.75
C ALA A 220 -24.90 9.30 5.50
N MET A 221 -25.26 8.62 6.59
CA MET A 221 -26.34 9.02 7.50
C MET A 221 -25.83 9.49 8.87
N SER A 222 -24.55 9.27 9.14
CA SER A 222 -23.94 9.58 10.42
C SER A 222 -22.55 10.21 10.24
N PRO A 223 -22.07 10.96 11.24
CA PRO A 223 -20.70 11.48 11.24
C PRO A 223 -19.63 10.38 11.08
N GLN A 224 -19.90 9.18 11.63
CA GLN A 224 -19.00 8.04 11.55
C GLN A 224 -18.88 7.52 10.10
N GLU A 225 -20.00 7.50 9.36
CA GLU A 225 -20.00 7.11 7.95
C GLU A 225 -19.31 8.15 7.06
N ILE A 226 -19.46 9.45 7.37
CA ILE A 226 -18.69 10.51 6.70
C ILE A 226 -17.19 10.30 6.96
N ALA A 227 -16.78 10.03 8.19
CA ALA A 227 -15.38 9.77 8.53
C ALA A 227 -14.87 8.50 7.81
N LYS A 228 -15.66 7.45 7.74
CA LYS A 228 -15.33 6.21 7.01
C LYS A 228 -15.14 6.49 5.51
N SER A 229 -16.05 7.25 4.89
CA SER A 229 -15.95 7.59 3.47
C SER A 229 -14.76 8.52 3.17
N PHE A 230 -14.43 9.42 4.08
CA PHE A 230 -13.22 10.23 3.98
C PHE A 230 -11.96 9.35 4.01
N ASN A 231 -11.86 8.41 4.96
CA ASN A 231 -10.76 7.46 5.01
C ASN A 231 -10.68 6.61 3.73
N SER A 232 -11.81 6.15 3.22
CA SER A 232 -11.85 5.43 1.94
C SER A 232 -11.31 6.28 0.78
N PHE A 233 -11.64 7.57 0.75
CA PHE A 233 -11.12 8.49 -0.26
C PHE A 233 -9.62 8.75 -0.10
N VAL A 234 -9.14 8.97 1.12
CA VAL A 234 -7.69 9.10 1.39
C VAL A 234 -6.94 7.87 0.88
N ASN A 235 -7.53 6.70 1.00
CA ASN A 235 -7.00 5.46 0.48
C ASN A 235 -6.91 5.44 -1.06
N VAL A 236 -7.91 5.97 -1.74
CA VAL A 236 -7.89 6.13 -3.20
C VAL A 236 -6.76 7.06 -3.64
N LEU A 237 -6.51 8.12 -2.86
CA LEU A 237 -5.43 9.08 -3.12
C LEU A 237 -4.05 8.45 -2.85
N SER A 238 -3.91 7.71 -1.76
CA SER A 238 -2.64 7.10 -1.37
C SER A 238 -2.13 6.05 -2.36
N LYS A 239 -2.98 5.51 -3.20
CA LYS A 239 -2.60 4.57 -4.28
C LYS A 239 -1.82 5.22 -5.42
N ASP A 240 -1.91 6.53 -5.58
CA ASP A 240 -1.09 7.27 -6.54
C ASP A 240 0.32 7.56 -5.98
N ILE A 241 0.56 7.26 -4.70
CA ILE A 241 1.91 7.23 -4.13
C ILE A 241 2.59 5.97 -4.66
N PRO A 242 3.75 6.09 -5.33
CA PRO A 242 4.43 4.90 -5.82
C PRO A 242 4.70 3.97 -4.65
N SER A 243 4.12 2.80 -4.73
CA SER A 243 4.35 1.72 -3.79
C SER A 243 5.78 1.26 -3.93
N ALA A 244 6.53 1.32 -2.91
CA ALA A 244 7.86 0.84 -2.66
C ALA A 244 8.85 1.97 -2.40
N SER A 245 8.82 2.48 -1.21
CA SER A 245 9.95 3.24 -0.67
C SER A 245 11.09 2.27 -0.38
N VAL A 246 12.27 2.60 -0.91
CA VAL A 246 13.51 1.98 -0.43
C VAL A 246 13.84 2.65 0.90
N ASN A 247 13.86 1.87 1.98
CA ASN A 247 14.21 2.41 3.28
C ASN A 247 15.73 2.63 3.38
N LYS A 248 16.49 1.58 3.07
CA LYS A 248 17.96 1.63 3.11
C LYS A 248 18.58 0.57 2.20
N ALA A 249 19.84 0.81 1.86
CA ALA A 249 20.71 -0.15 1.20
C ALA A 249 21.82 -0.54 2.21
N VAL A 250 21.99 -1.82 2.41
CA VAL A 250 23.02 -2.39 3.30
C VAL A 250 24.00 -3.20 2.46
N ILE A 251 25.28 -2.80 2.46
CA ILE A 251 26.37 -3.58 1.89
C ILE A 251 26.96 -4.40 3.05
N PRO A 252 26.82 -5.72 3.05
CA PRO A 252 27.33 -6.52 4.16
C PRO A 252 28.85 -6.61 4.15
N VAL A 253 29.43 -6.59 5.33
CA VAL A 253 30.85 -6.88 5.55
C VAL A 253 31.06 -8.38 5.52
N ASP A 254 32.19 -8.83 4.99
CA ASP A 254 32.58 -10.22 5.05
C ASP A 254 32.99 -10.58 6.49
N ILE A 255 32.28 -11.50 7.13
CA ILE A 255 32.57 -11.91 8.51
C ILE A 255 33.90 -12.70 8.61
N LEU A 256 34.23 -13.48 7.57
CA LEU A 256 35.47 -14.23 7.51
C LEU A 256 36.65 -13.37 7.05
N ASN A 257 36.40 -12.26 6.37
CA ASN A 257 37.39 -11.28 5.96
C ASN A 257 36.87 -9.85 6.19
N PRO A 258 37.00 -9.27 7.37
CA PRO A 258 36.43 -7.95 7.70
C PRO A 258 37.06 -6.78 6.94
N TYR A 259 38.10 -7.02 6.16
CA TYR A 259 38.70 -6.00 5.26
C TYR A 259 38.04 -5.94 3.90
N GLU A 260 37.08 -6.80 3.60
CA GLU A 260 36.41 -6.91 2.31
C GLU A 260 34.89 -6.70 2.44
N LEU A 261 34.33 -5.87 1.57
CA LEU A 261 32.88 -5.72 1.43
C LEU A 261 32.37 -6.73 0.41
N GLN A 262 31.17 -7.26 0.65
CA GLN A 262 30.54 -8.12 -0.34
C GLN A 262 30.16 -7.33 -1.62
N PRO A 263 30.27 -7.94 -2.81
CA PRO A 263 29.99 -7.26 -4.09
C PRO A 263 28.49 -7.13 -4.38
N TYR A 264 27.68 -6.99 -3.34
CA TYR A 264 26.22 -6.82 -3.46
C TYR A 264 25.66 -6.03 -2.27
N ALA A 265 24.46 -5.50 -2.47
CA ALA A 265 23.70 -4.77 -1.47
C ALA A 265 22.32 -5.39 -1.27
N TYR A 266 21.85 -5.36 -0.03
CA TYR A 266 20.47 -5.63 0.32
C TYR A 266 19.70 -4.33 0.40
N LEU A 267 18.55 -4.28 -0.30
CA LEU A 267 17.62 -3.15 -0.26
C LEU A 267 16.33 -3.59 0.43
N THR A 268 16.01 -2.93 1.53
CA THR A 268 14.72 -3.10 2.21
C THR A 268 13.68 -2.24 1.53
N MET A 269 12.59 -2.85 1.09
CA MET A 269 11.47 -2.17 0.45
C MET A 269 10.20 -2.38 1.26
N TYR A 270 9.32 -1.38 1.29
CA TYR A 270 8.05 -1.48 1.97
C TYR A 270 6.98 -0.63 1.26
N GLU A 271 5.73 -0.99 1.47
CA GLU A 271 4.56 -0.24 1.00
C GLU A 271 3.85 0.36 2.21
N PRO A 272 3.96 1.69 2.41
CA PRO A 272 3.23 2.34 3.49
C PRO A 272 1.75 2.33 3.14
N THR A 273 0.94 1.72 3.99
CA THR A 273 -0.50 1.72 3.82
C THR A 273 -1.09 2.80 4.73
N VAL A 274 -1.71 3.80 4.11
CA VAL A 274 -2.38 4.91 4.83
C VAL A 274 -3.83 4.53 5.19
N GLN A 275 -4.23 3.30 4.88
CA GLN A 275 -5.58 2.79 5.13
C GLN A 275 -5.79 2.49 6.59
N GLY A 276 -6.55 3.34 7.25
CA GLY A 276 -6.91 3.11 8.62
C GLY A 276 -5.67 2.92 9.50
N MET A 277 -5.85 2.55 10.71
CA MET A 277 -4.72 2.29 11.61
C MET A 277 -4.16 0.89 11.32
N THR A 278 -3.33 0.76 10.29
CA THR A 278 -2.68 -0.53 9.97
C THR A 278 -1.64 -0.85 11.03
N ALA A 279 -1.70 -2.06 11.54
CA ALA A 279 -0.77 -2.54 12.56
C ALA A 279 0.65 -2.79 11.99
N ALA A 280 0.76 -3.07 10.70
CA ALA A 280 2.03 -3.31 10.02
C ALA A 280 1.91 -2.97 8.52
N TRP A 281 3.06 -2.82 7.86
CA TRP A 281 3.14 -2.60 6.41
C TRP A 281 3.72 -3.82 5.71
N ALA A 282 3.32 -4.05 4.46
CA ALA A 282 3.95 -5.05 3.62
C ALA A 282 5.38 -4.65 3.26
N GLY A 283 6.27 -5.63 3.20
CA GLY A 283 7.67 -5.42 2.89
C GLY A 283 8.28 -6.51 2.01
N ASN A 284 9.51 -6.26 1.59
CA ASN A 284 10.34 -7.22 0.87
C ASN A 284 11.82 -6.88 1.06
N LEU A 285 12.68 -7.89 0.98
CA LEU A 285 14.12 -7.74 0.91
C LEU A 285 14.59 -8.11 -0.50
N LYS A 286 15.39 -7.23 -1.12
CA LYS A 286 15.95 -7.46 -2.44
C LYS A 286 17.47 -7.42 -2.41
N ARG A 287 18.11 -8.24 -3.25
CA ARG A 287 19.55 -8.29 -3.41
C ARG A 287 19.95 -7.76 -4.79
N TYR A 288 20.85 -6.80 -4.83
CA TYR A 288 21.39 -6.19 -6.05
C TYR A 288 22.91 -6.26 -6.06
N GLY A 289 23.51 -6.26 -7.24
CA GLY A 289 24.95 -6.22 -7.41
C GLY A 289 25.55 -4.85 -7.14
N ILE A 290 26.87 -4.81 -6.88
CA ILE A 290 27.69 -3.60 -6.91
C ILE A 290 28.51 -3.65 -8.19
N GLY A 291 28.24 -2.75 -9.12
CA GLY A 291 28.98 -2.66 -10.37
C GLY A 291 30.38 -2.03 -10.19
N THR A 292 31.19 -2.09 -11.22
CA THR A 292 32.60 -1.63 -11.23
C THR A 292 32.79 -0.16 -10.87
N LYS A 293 31.74 0.66 -10.97
CA LYS A 293 31.75 2.08 -10.56
C LYS A 293 31.20 2.32 -9.15
N GLY A 294 31.00 1.27 -8.36
CA GLY A 294 30.40 1.35 -7.03
C GLY A 294 28.90 1.66 -7.02
N LEU A 295 28.22 1.58 -8.17
CA LEU A 295 26.78 1.78 -8.27
C LEU A 295 26.04 0.47 -7.99
N VAL A 296 24.87 0.58 -7.37
CA VAL A 296 23.97 -0.57 -7.22
C VAL A 296 23.36 -0.90 -8.57
N VAL A 297 23.49 -2.16 -8.99
CA VAL A 297 23.13 -2.65 -10.33
C VAL A 297 22.21 -3.87 -10.27
N ASP A 298 21.44 -4.08 -11.32
CA ASP A 298 20.57 -5.23 -11.51
C ASP A 298 21.31 -6.45 -12.09
N GLN A 299 20.57 -7.53 -12.39
CA GLN A 299 21.12 -8.73 -13.03
C GLN A 299 21.85 -8.47 -14.36
N ALA A 300 21.53 -7.38 -15.05
CA ALA A 300 22.10 -6.99 -16.34
C ALA A 300 23.21 -5.93 -16.22
N ASP A 301 23.77 -5.71 -15.02
CA ASP A 301 24.79 -4.69 -14.69
C ASP A 301 24.34 -3.25 -15.00
N LYS A 302 23.04 -2.97 -14.93
CA LYS A 302 22.46 -1.65 -15.12
C LYS A 302 22.11 -1.01 -13.79
N SER A 303 22.45 0.29 -13.63
CA SER A 303 22.05 1.05 -12.44
C SER A 303 20.55 0.93 -12.17
N ILE A 304 20.21 0.54 -10.94
CA ILE A 304 18.81 0.38 -10.51
C ILE A 304 18.10 1.71 -10.28
N PHE A 305 18.86 2.79 -10.06
CA PHE A 305 18.29 4.11 -9.81
C PHE A 305 18.12 4.91 -11.10
N ALA A 306 16.99 5.59 -11.24
CA ALA A 306 16.78 6.65 -12.22
C ALA A 306 17.54 7.92 -11.79
N ALA A 307 17.61 8.92 -12.66
CA ALA A 307 18.30 10.18 -12.37
C ALA A 307 17.76 10.94 -11.15
N ASN A 308 16.52 10.68 -10.78
CA ASN A 308 15.85 11.24 -9.60
C ASN A 308 16.03 10.41 -8.31
N GLY A 309 16.86 9.36 -8.34
CA GLY A 309 17.14 8.51 -7.18
C GLY A 309 16.07 7.44 -6.89
N VAL A 310 15.02 7.36 -7.70
CA VAL A 310 13.97 6.33 -7.55
C VAL A 310 14.40 5.02 -8.21
N VAL A 311 14.09 3.89 -7.59
CA VAL A 311 14.33 2.57 -8.20
C VAL A 311 13.43 2.40 -9.42
N LYS A 312 14.03 2.04 -10.55
CA LYS A 312 13.30 1.82 -11.81
C LYS A 312 12.40 0.59 -11.72
N ASP A 313 11.22 0.64 -12.31
CA ASP A 313 10.28 -0.48 -12.33
C ASP A 313 10.78 -1.67 -13.17
N SER A 314 11.67 -1.43 -14.13
CA SER A 314 12.18 -2.44 -15.07
C SER A 314 13.36 -3.26 -14.56
N VAL A 315 13.90 -2.95 -13.36
CA VAL A 315 15.12 -3.61 -12.85
C VAL A 315 14.78 -4.92 -12.14
N LYS A 316 15.65 -5.93 -12.30
CA LYS A 316 15.52 -7.23 -11.65
C LYS A 316 16.56 -7.39 -10.56
N ASP A 317 16.12 -7.80 -9.38
CA ASP A 317 17.05 -8.15 -8.30
C ASP A 317 17.70 -9.53 -8.56
N LEU A 318 18.80 -9.83 -7.87
CA LEU A 318 19.59 -11.05 -8.09
C LEU A 318 18.83 -12.35 -7.72
N TRP A 319 17.74 -12.26 -6.97
CA TRP A 319 16.90 -13.40 -6.60
C TRP A 319 15.66 -13.54 -7.47
N GLU A 320 15.41 -12.59 -8.36
CA GLU A 320 14.24 -12.63 -9.24
C GLU A 320 14.39 -13.68 -10.33
N LYS A 321 13.36 -14.48 -10.53
CA LYS A 321 13.32 -15.48 -11.59
C LYS A 321 13.47 -14.83 -12.97
N SER A 322 14.08 -15.55 -13.90
CA SER A 322 14.30 -15.09 -15.28
C SER A 322 13.01 -14.79 -16.03
N SER A 323 11.93 -15.49 -15.70
CA SER A 323 10.61 -15.28 -16.31
C SER A 323 9.54 -15.14 -15.22
N LEU A 324 8.84 -14.00 -15.22
CA LEU A 324 7.65 -13.78 -14.41
C LEU A 324 6.40 -14.14 -15.22
N THR A 325 5.40 -14.71 -14.58
CA THR A 325 4.06 -14.85 -15.15
C THR A 325 3.41 -13.48 -15.34
N ASP A 326 2.38 -13.39 -16.19
CA ASP A 326 1.70 -12.10 -16.43
C ASP A 326 1.01 -11.58 -15.15
N ALA A 327 0.50 -12.47 -14.30
CA ALA A 327 -0.02 -12.11 -12.98
C ALA A 327 1.06 -11.55 -12.03
N GLU A 328 2.29 -12.03 -12.09
CA GLU A 328 3.40 -11.50 -11.31
C GLU A 328 3.87 -10.15 -11.87
N LYS A 329 3.89 -9.96 -13.19
CA LYS A 329 4.23 -8.68 -13.84
C LYS A 329 3.21 -7.57 -13.52
N ALA A 330 1.95 -7.93 -13.30
CA ALA A 330 0.89 -6.99 -12.95
C ALA A 330 1.01 -6.45 -11.51
N LYS A 331 1.82 -7.09 -10.66
CA LYS A 331 2.05 -6.64 -9.28
C LYS A 331 3.02 -5.46 -9.24
N THR A 332 2.91 -4.65 -8.18
CA THR A 332 3.87 -3.57 -7.93
C THR A 332 5.28 -4.12 -7.71
N ARG A 333 6.30 -3.29 -7.89
CA ARG A 333 7.70 -3.71 -7.77
C ARG A 333 8.05 -4.32 -6.40
N LEU A 334 7.36 -3.91 -5.35
CA LEU A 334 7.49 -4.52 -4.02
C LEU A 334 7.25 -6.03 -4.07
N PHE A 335 6.20 -6.46 -4.77
CA PHE A 335 5.77 -7.85 -4.82
C PHE A 335 6.41 -8.67 -5.96
N GLN A 336 7.27 -8.06 -6.78
CA GLN A 336 8.04 -8.77 -7.81
C GLN A 336 9.42 -9.12 -7.27
N GLY A 337 9.91 -10.34 -7.49
CA GLY A 337 11.23 -10.78 -7.04
C GLY A 337 11.46 -10.68 -5.52
N GLY A 338 12.73 -10.64 -5.12
CA GLY A 338 13.14 -10.53 -3.72
C GLY A 338 12.84 -11.76 -2.88
N ALA A 339 13.13 -11.65 -1.59
CA ALA A 339 12.92 -12.71 -0.58
C ALA A 339 11.45 -13.15 -0.50
N LEU A 340 10.51 -12.22 -0.63
CA LEU A 340 9.08 -12.52 -0.59
C LEU A 340 8.69 -13.59 -1.61
N ASN A 341 9.21 -13.51 -2.84
CA ASN A 341 8.88 -14.48 -3.90
C ASN A 341 9.67 -15.81 -3.79
N GLN A 342 10.65 -15.88 -2.90
CA GLN A 342 11.41 -17.09 -2.59
C GLN A 342 10.84 -17.87 -1.38
N ILE A 343 9.79 -17.36 -0.74
CA ILE A 343 9.06 -18.12 0.30
C ILE A 343 8.33 -19.27 -0.40
N ASP A 344 8.73 -20.51 -0.10
CA ASP A 344 8.10 -21.71 -0.62
C ASP A 344 6.84 -22.04 0.21
N LEU A 345 5.69 -22.03 -0.43
CA LEU A 345 4.41 -22.38 0.19
C LEU A 345 3.97 -23.79 -0.25
N GLY A 346 3.07 -24.38 0.54
CA GLY A 346 2.52 -25.68 0.24
C GLY A 346 3.28 -26.82 0.90
N LYS A 347 3.04 -28.03 0.39
CA LYS A 347 3.62 -29.25 0.90
C LYS A 347 4.52 -29.91 -0.14
N ASN A 348 5.47 -30.69 0.32
CA ASN A 348 6.32 -31.56 -0.49
C ASN A 348 5.59 -32.90 -0.79
N ASP A 349 6.23 -33.80 -1.53
CA ASP A 349 5.66 -35.11 -1.88
C ASP A 349 5.47 -36.03 -0.66
N ALA A 350 6.14 -35.72 0.48
CA ALA A 350 5.96 -36.43 1.74
C ALA A 350 4.87 -35.79 2.64
N ASP A 351 4.05 -34.90 2.11
CA ASP A 351 2.98 -34.16 2.80
C ASP A 351 3.48 -33.24 3.93
N GLU A 352 4.76 -32.85 3.92
CA GLU A 352 5.34 -31.93 4.88
C GLU A 352 5.32 -30.50 4.34
N PHE A 353 5.12 -29.48 5.21
CA PHE A 353 5.17 -28.09 4.81
C PHE A 353 6.55 -27.72 4.27
N LYS A 354 6.59 -27.10 3.10
CA LYS A 354 7.86 -26.61 2.48
C LYS A 354 8.45 -25.44 3.28
N ARG A 355 7.60 -24.61 3.86
CA ARG A 355 8.02 -23.51 4.72
C ARG A 355 8.31 -24.01 6.13
N THR A 356 9.51 -23.80 6.62
CA THR A 356 9.90 -24.12 8.00
C THR A 356 9.71 -22.89 8.88
N VAL A 357 8.78 -22.95 9.82
CA VAL A 357 8.52 -21.88 10.79
C VAL A 357 8.67 -22.44 12.19
N TYR A 358 9.49 -21.79 13.02
CA TYR A 358 9.67 -22.13 14.43
C TYR A 358 8.97 -21.13 15.34
N THR A 359 8.55 -21.60 16.51
CA THR A 359 7.98 -20.78 17.58
C THR A 359 8.38 -21.29 18.95
N THR A 360 8.30 -20.42 19.95
CA THR A 360 8.39 -20.79 21.37
C THR A 360 7.03 -20.98 22.02
N ARG A 361 5.92 -20.88 21.23
CA ARG A 361 4.58 -21.05 21.75
C ARG A 361 4.25 -22.53 21.98
N GLU A 362 3.98 -22.87 23.23
CA GLU A 362 3.47 -24.18 23.64
C GLU A 362 2.33 -23.97 24.62
N CYS A 363 1.13 -24.41 24.28
CA CYS A 363 -0.07 -24.19 25.06
C CYS A 363 -0.78 -25.52 25.33
N VAL A 364 -1.06 -25.78 26.58
CA VAL A 364 -1.80 -26.97 27.04
C VAL A 364 -3.06 -26.57 27.79
N GLU A 365 -4.07 -27.41 27.77
CA GLU A 365 -5.24 -27.22 28.59
C GLU A 365 -4.99 -27.73 30.01
N LYS A 366 -5.25 -26.88 31.01
CA LYS A 366 -5.25 -27.25 32.43
C LYS A 366 -6.50 -26.69 33.08
N LYS A 367 -7.32 -27.59 33.63
CA LYS A 367 -8.57 -27.22 34.34
C LYS A 367 -9.47 -26.30 33.53
N ASN A 368 -9.74 -26.64 32.26
CA ASN A 368 -10.52 -25.87 31.30
C ASN A 368 -9.98 -24.46 31.00
N GLN A 369 -8.70 -24.23 31.20
CA GLN A 369 -8.02 -22.98 30.82
C GLN A 369 -6.83 -23.29 29.94
N VAL A 370 -6.63 -22.47 28.92
CA VAL A 370 -5.42 -22.53 28.09
C VAL A 370 -4.28 -21.91 28.85
N VAL A 371 -3.25 -22.69 29.12
CA VAL A 371 -2.02 -22.26 29.79
C VAL A 371 -0.88 -22.39 28.80
N CYS A 372 -0.32 -21.26 28.38
CA CYS A 372 0.87 -21.23 27.52
C CYS A 372 2.12 -21.10 28.38
N GLN A 373 3.18 -21.82 28.00
CA GLN A 373 4.46 -21.73 28.68
C GLN A 373 5.07 -20.34 28.45
N GLN A 374 5.53 -19.72 29.53
CA GLN A 374 6.19 -18.40 29.52
C GLN A 374 7.66 -18.48 30.01
N ASN A 375 8.23 -19.68 30.05
CA ASN A 375 9.56 -19.86 30.60
C ASN A 375 10.65 -19.49 29.60
N GLN A 376 11.74 -18.88 30.09
CA GLN A 376 12.90 -18.41 29.31
C GLN A 376 13.67 -19.51 28.57
N ASN A 377 13.40 -20.79 28.83
CA ASN A 377 14.08 -21.95 28.24
C ASN A 377 13.10 -22.89 27.52
N VAL A 378 12.19 -22.31 26.72
CA VAL A 378 11.28 -23.12 25.90
C VAL A 378 12.01 -23.59 24.65
N ALA A 379 11.96 -24.89 24.38
CA ALA A 379 12.49 -25.43 23.15
C ALA A 379 11.73 -24.91 21.92
N LEU A 380 12.46 -24.68 20.84
CA LEU A 380 11.86 -24.32 19.57
C LEU A 380 10.93 -25.44 19.09
N LYS A 381 9.72 -25.07 18.69
CA LYS A 381 8.73 -25.96 18.09
C LYS A 381 8.57 -25.60 16.62
N GLN A 382 8.67 -26.57 15.75
CA GLN A 382 8.35 -26.36 14.35
C GLN A 382 6.82 -26.37 14.17
N ILE A 383 6.29 -25.36 13.52
CA ILE A 383 4.86 -25.27 13.20
C ILE A 383 4.57 -26.25 12.04
N ASN A 384 4.14 -27.43 12.38
CA ASN A 384 3.79 -28.53 11.46
C ASN A 384 2.53 -29.25 11.95
N GLN A 385 2.13 -30.34 11.30
CA GLN A 385 0.95 -31.10 11.70
C GLN A 385 1.04 -31.63 13.15
N ASP A 386 2.20 -32.17 13.52
CA ASP A 386 2.41 -32.67 14.89
C ASP A 386 2.28 -31.57 15.95
N TYR A 387 2.73 -30.37 15.62
CA TYR A 387 2.61 -29.21 16.51
C TYR A 387 1.15 -28.83 16.75
N PHE A 388 0.31 -28.81 15.72
CA PHE A 388 -1.12 -28.56 15.86
C PHE A 388 -1.84 -29.67 16.63
N ASN A 389 -1.38 -30.91 16.50
CA ASN A 389 -1.99 -32.06 17.15
C ASN A 389 -1.55 -32.24 18.62
N LYS A 390 -0.31 -31.85 18.96
CA LYS A 390 0.32 -32.15 20.25
C LYS A 390 0.86 -30.93 20.99
N GLY A 391 1.25 -29.88 20.29
CA GLY A 391 1.87 -28.67 20.84
C GLY A 391 0.89 -27.54 21.15
N LEU A 392 -0.30 -27.59 20.56
CA LEU A 392 -1.37 -26.62 20.79
C LEU A 392 -2.67 -27.33 21.18
N THR A 393 -3.34 -26.81 22.20
CA THR A 393 -4.69 -27.26 22.53
C THR A 393 -5.70 -26.70 21.51
N ALA A 394 -6.79 -27.47 21.27
CA ALA A 394 -7.89 -27.02 20.40
C ALA A 394 -8.55 -25.72 20.89
N GLN A 395 -8.47 -25.42 22.17
CA GLN A 395 -9.00 -24.20 22.79
C GLN A 395 -8.10 -22.97 22.63
N ASP A 396 -6.90 -23.11 22.07
CA ASP A 396 -6.04 -21.95 21.80
C ASP A 396 -6.60 -21.13 20.64
N GLN A 397 -7.21 -19.98 20.95
CA GLN A 397 -7.83 -19.08 19.98
C GLN A 397 -6.82 -18.47 18.99
N LEU A 398 -5.50 -18.59 19.23
CA LEU A 398 -4.48 -18.04 18.34
C LEU A 398 -3.97 -19.08 17.32
N ARG A 399 -4.37 -20.36 17.46
CA ARG A 399 -3.89 -21.44 16.60
C ARG A 399 -4.21 -21.22 15.10
N GLY A 400 -5.38 -20.69 14.79
CA GLY A 400 -5.80 -20.41 13.42
C GLY A 400 -4.96 -19.33 12.72
N TYR A 401 -4.44 -18.37 13.47
CA TYR A 401 -3.55 -17.33 12.92
C TYR A 401 -2.20 -17.89 12.49
N LEU A 402 -1.70 -18.94 13.13
CA LEU A 402 -0.43 -19.57 12.76
C LEU A 402 -0.48 -20.25 11.38
N LEU A 403 -1.67 -20.64 10.92
CA LEU A 403 -1.88 -21.17 9.57
C LEU A 403 -1.55 -20.12 8.49
N GLY A 404 -1.77 -18.83 8.78
CA GLY A 404 -1.38 -17.73 7.89
C GLY A 404 0.13 -17.65 7.66
N LEU A 405 0.94 -18.03 8.65
CA LEU A 405 2.40 -18.12 8.50
C LEU A 405 2.81 -19.22 7.51
N LEU A 406 2.01 -20.27 7.39
CA LEU A 406 2.22 -21.36 6.42
C LEU A 406 1.61 -21.03 5.04
N GLY A 407 0.97 -19.87 4.89
CA GLY A 407 0.43 -19.37 3.63
C GLY A 407 -1.06 -19.68 3.40
N TYR A 408 -1.78 -20.17 4.40
CA TYR A 408 -3.21 -20.44 4.29
C TYR A 408 -4.04 -19.18 4.56
N ASN A 409 -5.09 -18.99 3.77
CA ASN A 409 -6.07 -17.94 3.99
C ASN A 409 -7.15 -18.45 4.95
N VAL A 410 -7.22 -17.88 6.15
CA VAL A 410 -8.14 -18.32 7.21
C VAL A 410 -9.18 -17.23 7.47
N VAL A 411 -10.42 -17.51 7.12
CA VAL A 411 -11.52 -16.53 7.20
C VAL A 411 -11.88 -16.17 8.65
N ASN A 412 -11.92 -17.16 9.55
CA ASN A 412 -12.24 -16.96 10.96
C ASN A 412 -11.18 -17.61 11.87
N PRO A 413 -10.02 -16.98 12.04
CA PRO A 413 -8.87 -17.61 12.72
C PRO A 413 -9.09 -17.84 14.23
N LYS A 414 -10.05 -17.16 14.87
CA LYS A 414 -10.35 -17.33 16.30
C LYS A 414 -11.17 -18.57 16.61
N ALA A 415 -11.87 -19.11 15.63
CA ALA A 415 -12.81 -20.21 15.81
C ALA A 415 -12.42 -21.44 14.98
N VAL A 416 -11.12 -21.70 14.87
CA VAL A 416 -10.60 -22.85 14.09
C VAL A 416 -10.48 -24.05 15.02
N ASP A 417 -11.24 -25.10 14.75
CA ASP A 417 -11.14 -26.40 15.44
C ASP A 417 -10.25 -27.39 14.67
N ASP A 418 -10.18 -28.64 15.11
CA ASP A 418 -9.32 -29.65 14.50
C ASP A 418 -9.85 -30.09 13.12
N GLU A 419 -11.17 -30.09 12.93
CA GLU A 419 -11.79 -30.43 11.64
C GLU A 419 -11.53 -29.30 10.62
N ASP A 420 -11.67 -28.05 11.03
CA ASP A 420 -11.34 -26.88 10.23
C ASP A 420 -9.87 -26.92 9.77
N ILE A 421 -8.93 -27.25 10.67
CA ILE A 421 -7.51 -27.36 10.33
C ILE A 421 -7.29 -28.43 9.25
N MET A 422 -7.92 -29.59 9.39
CA MET A 422 -7.80 -30.65 8.39
C MET A 422 -8.35 -30.22 7.01
N GLN A 423 -9.46 -29.48 7.00
CA GLN A 423 -10.02 -28.93 5.77
C GLN A 423 -9.11 -27.84 5.15
N ILE A 424 -8.54 -26.97 5.97
CA ILE A 424 -7.61 -25.92 5.53
C ILE A 424 -6.35 -26.56 4.90
N TRP A 425 -5.84 -27.64 5.47
CA TRP A 425 -4.66 -28.34 4.91
C TRP A 425 -4.89 -29.00 3.54
N GLN A 426 -6.14 -29.20 3.13
CA GLN A 426 -6.49 -29.67 1.78
C GLN A 426 -6.47 -28.52 0.76
N GLN A 427 -6.50 -27.26 1.23
CA GLN A 427 -6.49 -26.10 0.36
C GLN A 427 -5.06 -25.82 -0.15
N ARG A 428 -4.97 -25.13 -1.29
CA ARG A 428 -3.71 -24.61 -1.77
C ARG A 428 -3.35 -23.34 -1.00
N PRO A 429 -2.18 -23.27 -0.35
CA PRO A 429 -1.75 -22.03 0.31
C PRO A 429 -1.33 -20.99 -0.75
N GLU A 430 -1.90 -19.79 -0.66
CA GLU A 430 -1.66 -18.70 -1.62
C GLU A 430 -1.20 -17.41 -0.93
N LEU A 431 -1.32 -17.33 0.39
CA LEU A 431 -0.97 -16.14 1.17
C LEU A 431 0.55 -16.04 1.35
N ARG A 432 1.22 -15.46 0.35
CA ARG A 432 2.65 -15.13 0.45
C ARG A 432 2.80 -13.71 0.96
N GLN A 433 3.43 -13.54 2.12
CA GLN A 433 3.51 -12.26 2.82
C GLN A 433 4.82 -12.09 3.58
N MET A 434 5.23 -10.85 3.75
CA MET A 434 6.38 -10.42 4.54
C MET A 434 6.08 -9.02 5.09
N GLY A 435 6.41 -8.77 6.35
CA GLY A 435 6.29 -7.44 6.96
C GLY A 435 7.39 -6.49 6.50
N ALA A 436 7.19 -5.19 6.72
CA ALA A 436 8.20 -4.18 6.43
C ALA A 436 9.46 -4.37 7.28
N ILE A 437 10.61 -4.03 6.69
CA ILE A 437 11.92 -4.01 7.33
C ILE A 437 12.30 -2.54 7.47
N LEU A 438 12.03 -1.93 8.61
CA LEU A 438 12.20 -0.49 8.82
C LEU A 438 13.45 -0.17 9.61
N HIS A 439 13.71 -0.88 10.69
CA HIS A 439 14.81 -0.67 11.63
C HIS A 439 15.79 -1.83 11.67
N SER A 440 15.34 -3.04 11.29
CA SER A 440 16.21 -4.19 11.17
C SER A 440 17.15 -4.02 9.97
N ASP A 441 18.45 -4.18 10.21
CA ASP A 441 19.43 -4.27 9.15
C ASP A 441 19.57 -5.73 8.72
N PRO A 442 19.51 -6.04 7.41
CA PRO A 442 19.83 -7.36 6.92
C PRO A 442 21.27 -7.72 7.30
N LEU A 443 21.41 -8.71 8.15
CA LEU A 443 22.69 -9.13 8.72
C LEU A 443 23.19 -10.40 8.02
N LEU A 444 24.34 -10.31 7.37
CA LEU A 444 25.02 -11.47 6.78
C LEU A 444 25.73 -12.24 7.88
N PHE A 445 25.62 -13.58 7.87
CA PHE A 445 26.39 -14.46 8.70
C PHE A 445 26.72 -15.76 7.95
N THR A 446 27.82 -16.37 8.31
CA THR A 446 28.38 -17.52 7.60
C THR A 446 28.39 -18.74 8.51
N GLN A 447 27.93 -19.88 8.01
CA GLN A 447 27.97 -21.17 8.73
C GLN A 447 29.28 -21.91 8.51
N ASN A 448 29.75 -21.86 7.26
CA ASN A 448 31.06 -22.42 6.90
C ASN A 448 31.67 -21.69 5.68
N GLY A 449 33.00 -21.78 5.55
CA GLY A 449 33.73 -21.22 4.44
C GLY A 449 35.23 -21.48 4.54
N LYS A 450 35.85 -21.52 3.39
CA LYS A 450 37.31 -21.69 3.27
C LYS A 450 37.99 -20.32 3.35
N VAL A 451 38.99 -20.22 4.20
CA VAL A 451 39.86 -19.05 4.35
C VAL A 451 41.25 -19.37 3.86
N SER A 452 41.74 -18.65 2.87
CA SER A 452 43.08 -18.82 2.33
C SER A 452 43.84 -17.48 2.34
N ARG A 453 45.18 -17.58 2.41
CA ARG A 453 46.05 -16.41 2.39
C ARG A 453 47.03 -16.54 1.23
N ASP A 454 47.15 -15.50 0.42
CA ASP A 454 48.11 -15.45 -0.67
C ASP A 454 49.55 -15.16 -0.16
N ALA A 455 50.53 -15.22 -1.08
CA ALA A 455 51.95 -14.98 -0.76
C ALA A 455 52.21 -13.56 -0.21
N ASN A 456 51.32 -12.59 -0.46
CA ASN A 456 51.40 -11.20 0.02
C ASN A 456 50.66 -11.02 1.37
N GLY A 457 50.04 -12.08 1.87
CA GLY A 457 49.28 -12.04 3.12
C GLY A 457 47.83 -11.59 2.98
N TYR A 458 47.31 -11.36 1.77
CA TYR A 458 45.92 -11.04 1.56
C TYR A 458 45.05 -12.27 1.83
N ILE A 459 43.97 -12.04 2.60
CA ILE A 459 42.98 -13.05 2.92
C ILE A 459 41.93 -13.10 1.80
N SER A 460 41.58 -14.28 1.35
CA SER A 460 40.44 -14.51 0.47
C SER A 460 39.54 -15.62 1.04
N THR A 461 38.25 -15.58 0.71
CA THR A 461 37.25 -16.53 1.17
C THR A 461 36.57 -17.21 0.01
N SER A 462 36.25 -18.49 0.14
CA SER A 462 35.56 -19.29 -0.87
C SER A 462 34.67 -20.35 -0.22
N GLU A 463 33.92 -21.10 -1.01
CA GLU A 463 33.07 -22.23 -0.56
C GLU A 463 32.15 -21.85 0.61
N ARG A 464 31.61 -20.65 0.60
CA ARG A 464 30.87 -20.05 1.70
C ARG A 464 29.44 -20.56 1.76
N GLU A 465 28.98 -20.83 2.96
CA GLU A 465 27.57 -21.04 3.29
C GLU A 465 27.07 -19.84 4.08
N ASP A 466 26.55 -18.87 3.33
CA ASP A 466 26.11 -17.57 3.84
C ASP A 466 24.60 -17.48 3.99
N TYR A 467 24.18 -16.88 5.08
CA TYR A 467 22.78 -16.60 5.38
C TYR A 467 22.57 -15.13 5.70
N VAL A 468 21.33 -14.67 5.47
CA VAL A 468 20.88 -13.32 5.83
C VAL A 468 19.75 -13.40 6.83
N LEU A 469 19.91 -12.68 7.93
CA LEU A 469 18.95 -12.59 9.02
C LEU A 469 18.37 -11.17 9.11
N PHE A 470 17.06 -11.05 9.26
CA PHE A 470 16.38 -9.79 9.52
C PHE A 470 15.02 -10.01 10.21
N GLY A 471 14.62 -9.04 11.01
CA GLY A 471 13.29 -8.97 11.62
C GLY A 471 12.34 -8.10 10.85
N THR A 472 11.04 -8.32 11.02
CA THR A 472 9.98 -7.59 10.33
C THR A 472 8.92 -7.04 11.29
N THR A 473 8.19 -6.02 10.83
CA THR A 473 7.03 -5.47 11.55
C THR A 473 5.90 -6.47 11.73
N GLN A 474 5.88 -7.55 10.95
CA GLN A 474 4.95 -8.66 11.12
C GLN A 474 5.20 -9.46 12.40
N GLY A 475 6.37 -9.33 13.02
CA GLY A 475 6.78 -10.13 14.18
C GLY A 475 7.46 -11.44 13.80
N VAL A 476 8.01 -11.52 12.59
CA VAL A 476 8.70 -12.69 12.02
C VAL A 476 10.17 -12.36 11.83
N LEU A 477 11.04 -13.20 12.35
CA LEU A 477 12.47 -13.23 12.04
C LEU A 477 12.69 -14.19 10.88
N HIS A 478 13.33 -13.71 9.83
CA HIS A 478 13.62 -14.49 8.65
C HIS A 478 15.11 -14.82 8.55
N VAL A 479 15.42 -16.04 8.19
CA VAL A 479 16.78 -16.49 7.83
C VAL A 479 16.72 -17.05 6.42
N LEU A 480 17.47 -16.40 5.51
CA LEU A 480 17.51 -16.74 4.10
C LEU A 480 18.88 -17.24 3.70
N ASP A 481 18.94 -18.17 2.76
CA ASP A 481 20.14 -18.44 1.99
C ASP A 481 20.55 -17.19 1.20
N ALA A 482 21.75 -16.67 1.45
CA ALA A 482 22.20 -15.40 0.89
C ALA A 482 22.35 -15.45 -0.64
N LYS A 483 22.64 -16.62 -1.22
CA LYS A 483 22.85 -16.80 -2.66
C LYS A 483 21.54 -16.83 -3.42
N THR A 484 20.55 -17.56 -2.90
CA THR A 484 19.29 -17.85 -3.61
C THR A 484 18.11 -17.00 -3.14
N GLY A 485 18.19 -16.38 -1.96
CA GLY A 485 17.08 -15.68 -1.31
C GLY A 485 16.02 -16.60 -0.73
N LYS A 486 16.18 -17.93 -0.82
CA LYS A 486 15.23 -18.89 -0.26
C LYS A 486 15.24 -18.84 1.26
N GLU A 487 14.04 -18.83 1.84
CA GLU A 487 13.89 -18.91 3.29
C GLU A 487 14.36 -20.27 3.78
N LYS A 488 15.37 -20.28 4.64
CA LYS A 488 15.86 -21.49 5.32
C LYS A 488 14.92 -21.86 6.45
N PHE A 489 14.57 -20.84 7.25
CA PHE A 489 13.53 -20.93 8.26
C PHE A 489 13.06 -19.52 8.65
N ALA A 490 11.88 -19.45 9.26
CA ALA A 490 11.37 -18.29 9.96
C ALA A 490 11.18 -18.61 11.44
N PHE A 491 11.24 -17.58 12.29
CA PHE A 491 11.01 -17.71 13.73
C PHE A 491 10.01 -16.67 14.21
N VAL A 492 9.04 -17.10 15.01
CA VAL A 492 8.00 -16.26 15.62
C VAL A 492 7.93 -16.57 17.10
N PRO A 493 8.43 -15.70 17.98
CA PRO A 493 8.34 -15.92 19.43
C PRO A 493 6.88 -15.83 19.90
N ASN A 494 6.57 -16.49 21.01
CA ASN A 494 5.22 -16.50 21.58
C ASN A 494 4.67 -15.10 21.82
N GLU A 495 5.50 -14.15 22.23
CA GLU A 495 5.13 -12.75 22.46
C GLU A 495 4.56 -12.10 21.19
N MET A 496 5.14 -12.42 20.04
CA MET A 496 4.63 -11.93 18.75
C MET A 496 3.35 -12.66 18.33
N VAL A 497 3.21 -13.94 18.66
CA VAL A 497 1.94 -14.63 18.44
C VAL A 497 0.82 -13.98 19.26
N VAL A 498 1.12 -13.54 20.47
CA VAL A 498 0.13 -12.86 21.32
C VAL A 498 -0.18 -11.45 20.81
N SER A 499 0.81 -10.66 20.45
CA SER A 499 0.65 -9.23 20.11
C SER A 499 0.35 -8.97 18.64
N ASN A 500 0.91 -9.76 17.71
CA ASN A 500 0.93 -9.48 16.28
C ASN A 500 0.10 -10.46 15.43
N HIS A 501 -0.62 -11.40 16.01
CA HIS A 501 -1.30 -12.49 15.29
C HIS A 501 -2.16 -12.04 14.11
N ASN A 502 -2.84 -10.90 14.20
CA ASN A 502 -3.63 -10.37 13.09
C ASN A 502 -2.80 -10.14 11.83
N ASN A 503 -1.51 -9.79 11.97
CA ASN A 503 -0.60 -9.55 10.85
C ASN A 503 -0.16 -10.84 10.15
N PHE A 504 -0.40 -12.02 10.76
CA PHE A 504 -0.05 -13.30 10.13
C PHE A 504 -1.03 -13.73 9.05
N ILE A 505 -2.25 -13.20 9.07
CA ILE A 505 -3.29 -13.48 8.08
C ILE A 505 -3.49 -12.31 7.12
N HIS A 506 -3.09 -11.09 7.54
CA HIS A 506 -3.17 -9.88 6.74
C HIS A 506 -2.04 -8.94 7.13
N PRO A 507 -1.02 -8.76 6.27
CA PRO A 507 0.12 -7.88 6.57
C PRO A 507 -0.29 -6.42 6.76
N ASN A 508 -1.43 -6.03 6.22
CA ASN A 508 -2.04 -4.71 6.35
C ASN A 508 -3.29 -4.72 7.24
N ALA A 509 -3.40 -5.68 8.17
CA ALA A 509 -4.54 -5.74 9.08
C ALA A 509 -4.64 -4.46 9.91
N ALA A 510 -5.87 -3.94 10.03
CA ALA A 510 -6.12 -2.80 10.92
C ALA A 510 -6.02 -3.26 12.39
N ASP A 511 -5.25 -2.52 13.18
CA ASP A 511 -5.28 -2.66 14.63
C ASP A 511 -6.44 -1.82 15.18
N PRO A 512 -7.38 -2.42 15.93
CA PRO A 512 -8.47 -1.68 16.55
C PRO A 512 -7.98 -0.61 17.54
N THR A 513 -6.76 -0.72 18.08
CA THR A 513 -6.17 0.27 18.98
C THR A 513 -5.47 1.42 18.27
N GLY A 514 -5.28 1.33 16.96
CA GLY A 514 -4.61 2.34 16.15
C GLY A 514 -3.10 2.41 16.35
N LYS A 515 -2.49 1.41 16.92
CA LYS A 515 -1.05 1.36 17.14
C LYS A 515 -0.37 0.64 15.99
N PHE A 516 0.71 1.24 15.50
CA PHE A 516 1.63 0.56 14.60
C PHE A 516 2.49 -0.40 15.40
N LEU A 517 2.53 -1.66 14.99
CA LEU A 517 3.31 -2.72 15.65
C LEU A 517 4.65 -2.87 14.92
N TYR A 518 5.74 -2.68 15.64
CA TYR A 518 7.09 -2.86 15.08
C TYR A 518 7.54 -4.33 15.11
N GLY A 519 6.88 -5.18 15.88
CA GLY A 519 7.17 -6.61 15.93
C GLY A 519 8.58 -6.90 16.42
N ILE A 520 9.37 -7.54 15.58
CA ILE A 520 10.80 -7.83 15.83
C ILE A 520 11.70 -7.08 14.85
N ASP A 521 11.23 -5.99 14.30
CA ASP A 521 11.95 -5.09 13.40
C ASP A 521 12.93 -4.19 14.19
N GLY A 522 13.87 -4.81 14.90
CA GLY A 522 14.95 -4.18 15.65
C GLY A 522 16.32 -4.55 15.10
N ALA A 523 17.36 -4.00 15.69
CA ALA A 523 18.73 -4.38 15.38
C ALA A 523 19.01 -5.79 15.90
N TRP A 524 19.60 -6.60 15.04
CA TRP A 524 20.06 -7.96 15.35
C TRP A 524 21.57 -8.03 15.23
N THR A 525 22.19 -8.91 16.01
CA THR A 525 23.61 -9.20 15.91
C THR A 525 23.85 -10.69 16.02
N VAL A 526 24.91 -11.15 15.36
CA VAL A 526 25.36 -12.55 15.41
C VAL A 526 26.79 -12.58 15.92
N HIS A 527 27.05 -13.44 16.88
CA HIS A 527 28.38 -13.78 17.31
C HIS A 527 28.66 -15.23 16.93
N THR A 528 29.82 -15.49 16.28
CA THR A 528 30.17 -16.80 15.76
C THR A 528 31.55 -17.20 16.26
N GLU A 529 31.65 -18.40 16.83
CA GLU A 529 32.89 -19.09 17.12
C GLU A 529 33.02 -20.22 16.12
N TYR A 530 34.03 -20.13 15.26
CA TYR A 530 34.32 -21.17 14.28
C TYR A 530 35.33 -22.19 14.82
N VAL A 531 35.20 -23.39 14.32
CA VAL A 531 36.22 -24.45 14.47
C VAL A 531 36.69 -24.88 13.07
N PRO A 532 37.94 -25.35 12.92
CA PRO A 532 38.38 -25.96 11.66
C PRO A 532 37.61 -27.25 11.40
N ASP A 533 37.20 -27.51 10.17
CA ASP A 533 36.46 -28.73 9.80
C ASP A 533 37.36 -29.99 9.74
N SER A 534 38.70 -29.80 9.68
CA SER A 534 39.70 -30.85 9.62
C SER A 534 41.00 -30.40 10.30
N GLU A 535 41.93 -31.31 10.52
CA GLU A 535 43.29 -30.98 11.02
C GLU A 535 44.08 -30.06 10.07
N ALA A 536 43.78 -30.13 8.77
CA ALA A 536 44.42 -29.27 7.75
C ALA A 536 43.93 -27.80 7.78
N GLY A 537 42.80 -27.49 8.43
CA GLY A 537 42.43 -26.18 8.97
C GLY A 537 42.08 -25.07 8.00
N GLU A 538 41.86 -25.34 6.71
CA GLU A 538 41.48 -24.28 5.74
C GLU A 538 39.99 -23.90 5.78
N ASN A 539 39.12 -24.84 6.13
CA ASN A 539 37.68 -24.56 6.25
C ASN A 539 37.31 -24.27 7.71
N LEU A 540 36.56 -23.22 7.91
CA LEU A 540 35.96 -22.83 9.17
C LEU A 540 34.48 -23.19 9.17
N THR A 541 34.01 -23.84 10.25
CA THR A 541 32.62 -24.26 10.39
C THR A 541 32.08 -24.02 11.79
N VAL A 542 30.78 -23.93 11.93
CA VAL A 542 30.07 -23.96 13.23
C VAL A 542 29.56 -25.38 13.56
N ALA A 543 29.62 -26.31 12.60
CA ALA A 543 29.23 -27.69 12.82
C ALA A 543 30.17 -28.41 13.81
N GLU A 544 29.63 -29.44 14.46
CA GLU A 544 30.39 -30.28 15.34
C GLU A 544 31.42 -31.14 14.56
N ARG A 545 32.65 -31.16 15.04
CA ARG A 545 33.70 -32.09 14.61
C ARG A 545 33.68 -33.30 15.52
N THR A 546 33.16 -34.39 15.01
CA THR A 546 32.99 -35.62 15.79
C THR A 546 34.29 -36.35 16.07
N ASP A 547 35.37 -36.08 15.31
CA ASP A 547 36.68 -36.68 15.47
C ASP A 547 37.46 -36.14 16.70
N VAL A 548 37.14 -34.91 17.13
CA VAL A 548 37.81 -34.24 18.27
C VAL A 548 36.85 -33.66 19.29
N GLU A 549 35.56 -33.96 19.17
CA GLU A 549 34.49 -33.51 20.07
C GLU A 549 34.43 -31.97 20.30
N ILE A 550 34.81 -31.19 19.29
CA ILE A 550 34.69 -29.73 19.32
C ILE A 550 33.60 -29.26 18.34
N ALA A 551 32.82 -28.30 18.78
CA ALA A 551 31.80 -27.66 17.97
C ALA A 551 31.99 -26.16 17.93
N GLY A 552 31.76 -25.57 16.79
CA GLY A 552 31.57 -24.14 16.70
C GLY A 552 30.25 -23.73 17.36
N LYS A 553 30.10 -22.44 17.59
CA LYS A 553 28.89 -21.89 18.22
C LYS A 553 28.48 -20.63 17.52
N GLN A 554 27.17 -20.45 17.42
CA GLN A 554 26.62 -19.23 16.86
C GLN A 554 25.47 -18.75 17.72
N TRP A 555 25.54 -17.50 18.14
CA TRP A 555 24.51 -16.86 18.94
C TRP A 555 23.90 -15.69 18.15
N VAL A 556 22.58 -15.59 18.20
CA VAL A 556 21.83 -14.51 17.61
C VAL A 556 21.16 -13.71 18.73
N TYR A 557 21.42 -12.42 18.74
CA TYR A 557 20.87 -11.50 19.73
C TYR A 557 20.01 -10.45 19.07
N GLY A 558 18.84 -10.18 19.63
CA GLY A 558 17.93 -9.15 19.17
C GLY A 558 16.87 -8.81 20.19
N GLY A 559 16.12 -7.77 19.94
CA GLY A 559 15.06 -7.29 20.81
C GLY A 559 13.68 -7.28 20.13
N LEU A 560 12.64 -7.50 20.93
CA LEU A 560 11.27 -7.26 20.55
C LEU A 560 10.97 -5.76 20.71
N ARG A 561 10.11 -5.19 19.86
CA ARG A 561 9.71 -3.77 19.89
C ARG A 561 8.22 -3.58 20.11
#